data_50f87858361b9d2f9ef8ba6a72e6ba7b
#
_entry.id   50f87858361b9d2f9ef8ba6a72e6ba7b
#
_cell.length_a   1.000
_cell.length_b   1.000
_cell.length_c   1.000
_cell.angle_alpha   90.00
_cell.angle_beta   90.00
_cell.angle_gamma   90.00
#
_symmetry.space_group_name_H-M   'P 1'
#
loop_
_entity.id
_entity.type
_entity.pdbx_description
1 polymer ?
#
loop_
_entity_poly.entity_id
_entity_poly.type
_entity_poly.pdbx_seq_one_letter_code
_entity_poly.pdbx_strand_id
1 'polypeptide(L)'
;MRSRPSLARRGLTLAVCTLVLAAAGGGAALAGTIDNQSSPNWAGWVSLAVPRSAKTARHFINVAGSWIQPSATCTPHRTTFAAFWVGLGGYSEHSKALEQVGTEADCSKFGVIFYYPWYELLPGPPITIHGIKVVPGDTITASVHVSSDQVTVRLVDTTSGDPAFVKSRPMRDPAPDTSAAEWIAEAPSNCNGNNNCKPLRLTDFGQIGFTSASVTGIGSAGRHTGPIDDPDWDYGAIVLSSSGSLTYTPGEESFALPSVLNLFGTAFTVNYGTGPTGPTGPSGPAGPTGPGGPTGATGA
;
A
#
# COMPACT_ATOMS: atom_id res chain seq x y z
N MET A 1 -60.72 44.14 42.34
CA MET A 1 -60.72 43.92 40.86
C MET A 1 -59.29 43.89 40.33
N ARG A 2 -58.80 42.69 40.07
CA ARG A 2 -57.43 42.53 39.56
C ARG A 2 -57.51 42.01 38.10
N SER A 3 -57.02 42.79 37.16
CA SER A 3 -56.92 42.47 35.74
C SER A 3 -55.75 41.53 35.50
N ARG A 4 -55.97 40.44 34.76
CA ARG A 4 -54.94 39.49 34.28
C ARG A 4 -54.35 39.97 32.94
N PRO A 5 -53.06 39.90 32.74
CA PRO A 5 -52.46 40.15 31.42
C PRO A 5 -52.54 38.89 30.52
N SER A 6 -52.83 39.12 29.25
CA SER A 6 -52.87 38.11 28.19
C SER A 6 -51.47 37.66 27.76
N LEU A 7 -51.28 36.34 27.65
CA LEU A 7 -50.08 35.72 27.07
C LEU A 7 -50.10 35.80 25.55
N ALA A 8 -49.22 36.57 24.97
CA ALA A 8 -48.93 36.55 23.55
C ALA A 8 -48.16 35.32 23.18
N ARG A 9 -48.72 34.45 22.31
CA ARG A 9 -48.02 33.30 21.70
C ARG A 9 -47.00 33.84 20.72
N ARG A 10 -45.70 33.69 21.01
CA ARG A 10 -44.63 33.86 20.03
C ARG A 10 -44.52 32.56 19.25
N GLY A 11 -44.81 32.62 17.95
CA GLY A 11 -44.57 31.56 17.00
C GLY A 11 -43.07 31.40 16.80
N LEU A 12 -42.58 30.18 17.10
CA LEU A 12 -41.20 29.79 16.83
C LEU A 12 -41.14 29.23 15.40
N THR A 13 -40.63 30.05 14.47
CA THR A 13 -40.35 29.61 13.12
C THR A 13 -39.06 28.80 13.14
N LEU A 14 -39.14 27.47 13.02
CA LEU A 14 -37.98 26.62 12.75
C LEU A 14 -37.51 26.89 11.32
N ALA A 15 -36.37 27.54 11.18
CA ALA A 15 -35.63 27.56 9.94
C ALA A 15 -34.89 26.22 9.79
N VAL A 16 -35.38 25.35 8.91
CA VAL A 16 -34.68 24.16 8.48
C VAL A 16 -33.52 24.59 7.59
N CYS A 17 -32.31 24.67 8.17
CA CYS A 17 -31.09 24.84 7.39
C CYS A 17 -30.76 23.50 6.74
N THR A 18 -31.12 23.30 5.49
CA THR A 18 -30.63 22.20 4.65
C THR A 18 -29.15 22.45 4.37
N LEU A 19 -28.29 21.71 5.09
CA LEU A 19 -26.86 21.63 4.79
C LEU A 19 -26.73 20.83 3.51
N VAL A 20 -26.52 21.50 2.38
CA VAL A 20 -26.06 20.85 1.14
C VAL A 20 -24.60 20.51 1.35
N LEU A 21 -24.28 19.24 1.73
CA LEU A 21 -22.93 18.73 1.60
C LEU A 21 -22.61 18.63 0.10
N ALA A 22 -21.89 19.62 -0.40
CA ALA A 22 -21.20 19.48 -1.67
C ALA A 22 -20.08 18.45 -1.41
N ALA A 23 -20.26 17.22 -1.90
CA ALA A 23 -19.19 16.25 -2.01
C ALA A 23 -18.22 16.76 -3.08
N ALA A 24 -17.31 17.65 -2.68
CA ALA A 24 -16.11 17.90 -3.45
C ALA A 24 -15.32 16.58 -3.43
N GLY A 25 -15.23 15.91 -4.58
CA GLY A 25 -14.36 14.77 -4.80
C GLY A 25 -12.88 15.19 -4.77
N GLY A 26 -12.43 15.69 -3.61
CA GLY A 26 -11.04 15.88 -3.32
C GLY A 26 -10.51 14.54 -2.84
N GLY A 27 -9.63 13.90 -3.61
CA GLY A 27 -8.85 12.77 -3.10
C GLY A 27 -8.22 13.19 -1.78
N ALA A 28 -8.36 12.37 -0.73
CA ALA A 28 -7.72 12.65 0.54
C ALA A 28 -6.20 12.76 0.30
N ALA A 29 -5.61 13.88 0.69
CA ALA A 29 -4.17 14.05 0.58
C ALA A 29 -3.48 13.08 1.53
N LEU A 30 -2.43 12.42 1.04
CA LEU A 30 -1.55 11.64 1.89
C LEU A 30 -0.89 12.59 2.90
N ALA A 31 -0.93 12.24 4.16
CA ALA A 31 -0.35 13.03 5.24
C ALA A 31 0.70 12.22 5.98
N GLY A 32 1.83 12.83 6.29
CA GLY A 32 2.93 12.27 7.03
C GLY A 32 3.69 13.37 7.78
N THR A 33 4.68 12.99 8.56
CA THR A 33 5.60 13.95 9.21
C THR A 33 6.77 14.30 8.32
N ILE A 34 6.99 13.54 7.26
CA ILE A 34 7.93 13.85 6.18
C ILE A 34 7.15 14.06 4.87
N ASP A 35 7.78 14.76 3.92
CA ASP A 35 7.19 14.94 2.60
C ASP A 35 6.98 13.58 1.90
N ASN A 36 5.87 13.47 1.16
CA ASN A 36 5.62 12.31 0.33
C ASN A 36 6.71 12.18 -0.73
N GLN A 37 7.18 10.96 -0.95
CA GLN A 37 8.25 10.67 -1.90
C GLN A 37 7.68 9.95 -3.12
N SER A 38 8.24 10.24 -4.30
CA SER A 38 8.08 9.34 -5.44
C SER A 38 9.26 8.38 -5.50
N SER A 39 8.96 7.12 -5.82
CA SER A 39 9.95 6.07 -6.03
C SER A 39 9.72 5.43 -7.40
N PRO A 40 10.77 5.07 -8.14
CA PRO A 40 10.58 4.38 -9.41
C PRO A 40 10.02 2.96 -9.27
N ASN A 41 10.05 2.39 -8.05
CA ASN A 41 9.71 0.99 -7.82
C ASN A 41 8.90 0.69 -6.54
N TRP A 42 8.77 1.61 -5.57
CA TRP A 42 8.06 1.38 -4.30
C TRP A 42 6.79 2.20 -4.17
N ALA A 43 5.72 1.57 -3.66
CA ALA A 43 4.50 2.24 -3.20
C ALA A 43 4.09 1.70 -1.84
N GLY A 44 3.81 2.58 -0.87
CA GLY A 44 3.39 2.18 0.46
C GLY A 44 3.67 3.24 1.52
N TRP A 45 4.01 2.79 2.71
CA TRP A 45 4.34 3.66 3.84
C TRP A 45 5.66 3.26 4.48
N VAL A 46 6.37 4.26 4.99
CA VAL A 46 7.60 4.13 5.74
C VAL A 46 7.48 4.81 7.09
N SER A 47 8.03 4.17 8.14
CA SER A 47 8.32 4.78 9.44
C SER A 47 9.82 4.98 9.55
N LEU A 48 10.27 6.12 10.07
CA LEU A 48 11.68 6.52 10.15
C LEU A 48 12.10 6.72 11.59
N ALA A 49 13.13 6.01 12.01
CA ALA A 49 13.82 6.27 13.27
C ALA A 49 14.68 7.54 13.13
N VAL A 50 14.33 8.61 13.84
CA VAL A 50 14.99 9.92 13.70
C VAL A 50 15.83 10.24 14.93
N PRO A 51 17.14 9.97 14.92
CA PRO A 51 18.00 10.11 16.09
C PRO A 51 18.16 11.56 16.61
N ARG A 52 17.78 12.55 15.79
CA ARG A 52 18.04 13.99 16.08
C ARG A 52 16.78 14.82 16.33
N SER A 53 15.59 14.23 16.21
CA SER A 53 14.35 14.96 16.50
C SER A 53 13.96 14.83 17.98
N ALA A 54 12.88 15.51 18.38
CA ALA A 54 12.23 15.27 19.67
C ALA A 54 11.59 13.88 19.77
N LYS A 55 11.57 13.13 18.67
CA LYS A 55 11.13 11.73 18.58
C LYS A 55 12.05 10.84 19.39
N THR A 56 11.53 9.77 19.96
CA THR A 56 12.25 8.93 20.91
C THR A 56 12.91 7.72 20.29
N ALA A 57 12.39 7.19 19.17
CA ALA A 57 12.95 6.02 18.50
C ALA A 57 14.28 6.37 17.81
N ARG A 58 15.33 5.59 18.11
CA ARG A 58 16.67 5.73 17.53
C ARG A 58 16.98 4.68 16.47
N HIS A 59 16.35 3.54 16.56
CA HIS A 59 16.43 2.45 15.61
C HIS A 59 15.24 1.51 15.79
N PHE A 60 14.89 0.81 14.75
CA PHE A 60 13.85 -0.22 14.79
C PHE A 60 14.46 -1.60 14.97
N ILE A 61 13.73 -2.49 15.62
CA ILE A 61 14.15 -3.88 15.83
C ILE A 61 13.13 -4.88 15.32
N ASN A 62 11.95 -4.44 14.95
CA ASN A 62 10.92 -5.31 14.39
C ASN A 62 9.96 -4.52 13.52
N VAL A 63 9.55 -5.10 12.42
CA VAL A 63 8.44 -4.68 11.57
C VAL A 63 7.54 -5.89 11.34
N ALA A 64 6.22 -5.67 11.32
CA ALA A 64 5.24 -6.70 11.02
C ALA A 64 4.05 -6.13 10.25
N GLY A 65 3.41 -6.98 9.47
CA GLY A 65 2.20 -6.65 8.73
C GLY A 65 1.51 -7.89 8.18
N SER A 66 0.28 -7.71 7.75
CA SER A 66 -0.51 -8.76 7.11
C SER A 66 -1.18 -8.20 5.86
N TRP A 67 -1.40 -9.04 4.87
CA TRP A 67 -2.16 -8.68 3.65
C TRP A 67 -2.90 -9.89 3.11
N ILE A 68 -3.90 -9.64 2.29
CA ILE A 68 -4.50 -10.67 1.45
C ILE A 68 -3.76 -10.66 0.11
N GLN A 69 -3.25 -11.82 -0.33
CA GLN A 69 -2.60 -11.93 -1.63
C GLN A 69 -3.55 -11.50 -2.74
N PRO A 70 -3.27 -10.44 -3.49
CA PRO A 70 -4.16 -9.98 -4.55
C PRO A 70 -4.12 -10.90 -5.76
N SER A 71 -5.21 -10.93 -6.49
CA SER A 71 -5.21 -11.43 -7.86
C SER A 71 -4.46 -10.46 -8.77
N ALA A 72 -3.77 -10.98 -9.77
CA ALA A 72 -3.09 -10.17 -10.76
C ALA A 72 -3.73 -10.30 -12.14
N THR A 73 -3.61 -9.25 -12.95
CA THR A 73 -4.03 -9.23 -14.36
C THR A 73 -2.81 -9.07 -15.25
N CYS A 74 -2.58 -10.04 -16.12
CA CYS A 74 -1.42 -10.00 -17.02
C CYS A 74 -1.68 -9.12 -18.25
N THR A 75 -0.75 -8.24 -18.55
CA THR A 75 -0.72 -7.52 -19.81
C THR A 75 -0.31 -8.47 -20.94
N PRO A 76 -1.09 -8.61 -22.02
CA PRO A 76 -0.74 -9.51 -23.14
C PRO A 76 0.66 -9.24 -23.70
N HIS A 77 1.38 -10.34 -23.97
CA HIS A 77 2.74 -10.31 -24.56
C HIS A 77 3.81 -9.58 -23.73
N ARG A 78 3.55 -9.32 -22.45
CA ARG A 78 4.50 -8.65 -21.55
C ARG A 78 4.80 -9.50 -20.33
N THR A 79 6.03 -9.46 -19.86
CA THR A 79 6.40 -9.95 -18.54
C THR A 79 6.34 -8.77 -17.58
N THR A 80 5.63 -8.94 -16.46
CA THR A 80 5.45 -7.94 -15.42
C THR A 80 5.61 -8.57 -14.05
N PHE A 81 5.92 -7.77 -13.02
CA PHE A 81 6.30 -8.25 -11.70
C PHE A 81 5.66 -7.38 -10.62
N ALA A 82 5.25 -7.97 -9.51
CA ALA A 82 4.84 -7.22 -8.34
C ALA A 82 5.19 -7.98 -7.06
N ALA A 83 5.92 -7.32 -6.16
CA ALA A 83 6.24 -7.83 -4.84
C ALA A 83 5.44 -7.08 -3.77
N PHE A 84 5.05 -7.80 -2.70
CA PHE A 84 4.36 -7.24 -1.53
C PHE A 84 5.09 -7.69 -0.29
N TRP A 85 5.59 -6.74 0.53
CA TRP A 85 6.50 -7.11 1.59
C TRP A 85 6.50 -6.14 2.77
N VAL A 86 7.10 -6.58 3.87
CA VAL A 86 7.52 -5.77 5.01
C VAL A 86 9.02 -5.88 5.17
N GLY A 87 9.68 -4.78 5.55
CA GLY A 87 11.13 -4.73 5.66
C GLY A 87 11.65 -3.72 6.66
N LEU A 88 12.93 -3.86 7.00
CA LEU A 88 13.72 -2.89 7.75
C LEU A 88 14.85 -2.39 6.86
N GLY A 89 15.08 -1.08 6.83
CA GLY A 89 16.17 -0.43 6.10
C GLY A 89 15.90 -0.21 4.61
N GLY A 90 16.92 0.20 3.86
CA GLY A 90 16.81 0.41 2.42
C GLY A 90 16.21 1.75 1.97
N TYR A 91 15.56 2.51 2.85
CA TYR A 91 14.91 3.76 2.48
C TYR A 91 15.90 4.88 2.12
N SER A 92 17.00 4.99 2.84
CA SER A 92 18.01 6.00 2.58
C SER A 92 18.86 5.65 1.37
N GLU A 93 19.19 6.64 0.52
CA GLU A 93 20.16 6.47 -0.58
C GLU A 93 21.55 5.97 -0.10
N HIS A 94 21.84 6.13 1.18
CA HIS A 94 23.09 5.67 1.79
C HIS A 94 22.96 4.28 2.44
N SER A 95 21.75 3.71 2.47
CA SER A 95 21.54 2.38 3.00
C SER A 95 22.30 1.34 2.16
N LYS A 96 22.89 0.37 2.86
CA LYS A 96 23.62 -0.74 2.23
C LYS A 96 22.97 -2.08 2.53
N ALA A 97 21.90 -2.08 3.31
CA ALA A 97 21.17 -3.26 3.74
C ALA A 97 19.66 -3.00 3.67
N LEU A 98 18.92 -4.05 3.39
CA LEU A 98 17.46 -4.10 3.46
C LEU A 98 17.09 -5.55 3.80
N GLU A 99 16.40 -5.73 4.89
CA GLU A 99 15.93 -7.02 5.36
C GLU A 99 14.43 -7.11 5.13
N GLN A 100 14.01 -7.96 4.19
CA GLN A 100 12.62 -8.00 3.75
C GLN A 100 12.09 -9.42 3.55
N VAL A 101 10.78 -9.57 3.66
CA VAL A 101 10.06 -10.83 3.45
C VAL A 101 8.67 -10.55 2.92
N GLY A 102 8.26 -11.31 1.92
CA GLY A 102 7.02 -11.04 1.23
C GLY A 102 6.56 -12.11 0.26
N THR A 103 5.66 -11.70 -0.64
CA THR A 103 5.09 -12.52 -1.70
C THR A 103 5.19 -11.80 -3.04
N GLU A 104 5.18 -12.57 -4.13
CA GLU A 104 5.21 -12.08 -5.51
C GLU A 104 3.89 -12.37 -6.23
N ALA A 105 3.65 -11.62 -7.30
CA ALA A 105 2.62 -11.86 -8.31
C ALA A 105 3.19 -11.52 -9.69
N ASP A 106 3.83 -12.50 -10.33
CA ASP A 106 4.57 -12.32 -11.57
C ASP A 106 3.79 -12.82 -12.77
N CYS A 107 3.70 -12.01 -13.80
CA CYS A 107 3.08 -12.35 -15.06
C CYS A 107 4.13 -12.70 -16.10
N SER A 108 4.02 -13.90 -16.69
CA SER A 108 4.79 -14.23 -17.88
C SER A 108 4.20 -13.55 -19.14
N LYS A 109 5.00 -13.41 -20.18
CA LYS A 109 4.54 -12.95 -21.51
C LYS A 109 3.45 -13.82 -22.15
N PHE A 110 3.23 -15.02 -21.61
CA PHE A 110 2.20 -15.95 -22.07
C PHE A 110 0.88 -15.87 -21.25
N GLY A 111 0.78 -14.90 -20.31
CA GLY A 111 -0.40 -14.71 -19.48
C GLY A 111 -0.49 -15.68 -18.30
N VAL A 112 0.59 -16.41 -17.98
CA VAL A 112 0.64 -17.27 -16.79
C VAL A 112 1.11 -16.43 -15.61
N ILE A 113 0.39 -16.53 -14.50
CA ILE A 113 0.71 -15.84 -13.25
C ILE A 113 1.37 -16.82 -12.29
N PHE A 114 2.45 -16.39 -11.65
CA PHE A 114 3.18 -17.11 -10.63
C PHE A 114 3.06 -16.35 -9.31
N TYR A 115 2.61 -17.05 -8.26
CA TYR A 115 2.57 -16.55 -6.90
C TYR A 115 3.51 -17.38 -6.05
N TYR A 116 4.40 -16.72 -5.30
CA TYR A 116 5.33 -17.41 -4.42
C TYR A 116 5.82 -16.51 -3.29
N PRO A 117 6.15 -17.06 -2.10
CA PRO A 117 6.74 -16.31 -1.03
C PRO A 117 8.27 -16.27 -1.17
N TRP A 118 8.88 -15.22 -0.68
CA TRP A 118 10.33 -15.01 -0.73
C TRP A 118 10.82 -14.17 0.47
N TYR A 119 12.12 -14.16 0.69
CA TYR A 119 12.81 -13.22 1.54
C TYR A 119 14.11 -12.78 0.92
N GLU A 120 14.60 -11.61 1.31
CA GLU A 120 15.87 -11.09 0.86
C GLU A 120 16.57 -10.34 2.00
N LEU A 121 17.89 -10.51 2.07
CA LEU A 121 18.77 -9.80 2.99
C LEU A 121 19.86 -9.16 2.13
N LEU A 122 19.62 -7.92 1.68
CA LEU A 122 20.57 -7.20 0.81
C LEU A 122 21.91 -7.00 1.51
N PRO A 123 23.03 -7.16 0.78
CA PRO A 123 23.16 -7.27 -0.67
C PRO A 123 23.06 -8.71 -1.24
N GLY A 124 22.58 -9.67 -0.45
CA GLY A 124 22.31 -11.02 -0.96
C GLY A 124 21.12 -11.03 -1.92
N PRO A 125 21.00 -12.03 -2.80
CA PRO A 125 19.86 -12.14 -3.72
C PRO A 125 18.59 -12.59 -2.99
N PRO A 126 17.40 -12.34 -3.61
CA PRO A 126 16.14 -12.88 -3.09
C PRO A 126 16.12 -14.41 -3.13
N ILE A 127 15.51 -15.01 -2.13
CA ILE A 127 15.43 -16.46 -1.93
C ILE A 127 13.95 -16.86 -1.85
N THR A 128 13.51 -17.69 -2.79
CA THR A 128 12.16 -18.27 -2.76
C THR A 128 11.98 -19.17 -1.53
N ILE A 129 10.89 -19.00 -0.82
CA ILE A 129 10.51 -19.85 0.30
C ILE A 129 9.80 -21.09 -0.24
N HIS A 130 10.31 -22.26 0.09
CA HIS A 130 9.69 -23.53 -0.29
C HIS A 130 8.85 -24.08 0.86
N GLY A 131 7.77 -24.80 0.53
CA GLY A 131 6.89 -25.44 1.52
C GLY A 131 5.66 -24.59 1.92
N ILE A 132 5.55 -23.36 1.44
CA ILE A 132 4.33 -22.55 1.52
C ILE A 132 3.88 -22.28 0.08
N LYS A 133 2.64 -22.60 -0.22
CA LYS A 133 2.01 -22.26 -1.49
C LYS A 133 1.18 -21.00 -1.32
N VAL A 134 1.36 -20.03 -2.17
CA VAL A 134 0.60 -18.77 -2.16
C VAL A 134 -0.36 -18.75 -3.34
N VAL A 135 -1.61 -18.41 -3.08
CA VAL A 135 -2.63 -18.16 -4.11
C VAL A 135 -3.44 -16.90 -3.78
N PRO A 136 -4.10 -16.28 -4.76
CA PRO A 136 -4.98 -15.15 -4.50
C PRO A 136 -6.04 -15.46 -3.44
N GLY A 137 -6.21 -14.54 -2.49
CA GLY A 137 -7.14 -14.71 -1.36
C GLY A 137 -6.48 -15.22 -0.08
N ASP A 138 -5.26 -15.75 -0.14
CA ASP A 138 -4.53 -16.16 1.05
C ASP A 138 -4.19 -14.97 1.94
N THR A 139 -4.33 -15.15 3.24
CA THR A 139 -3.95 -14.16 4.25
C THR A 139 -2.52 -14.43 4.70
N ILE A 140 -1.63 -13.54 4.29
CA ILE A 140 -0.20 -13.59 4.62
C ILE A 140 0.07 -12.69 5.83
N THR A 141 0.84 -13.21 6.78
CA THR A 141 1.40 -12.42 7.88
C THR A 141 2.92 -12.56 7.85
N ALA A 142 3.61 -11.44 7.88
CA ALA A 142 5.06 -11.41 7.78
C ALA A 142 5.69 -10.47 8.80
N SER A 143 6.94 -10.76 9.18
CA SER A 143 7.72 -9.90 10.05
C SER A 143 9.23 -10.06 9.83
N VAL A 144 9.96 -8.98 10.10
CA VAL A 144 11.42 -8.96 10.19
C VAL A 144 11.79 -8.52 11.60
N HIS A 145 12.69 -9.27 12.23
CA HIS A 145 13.22 -8.96 13.55
C HIS A 145 14.74 -8.92 13.53
N VAL A 146 15.32 -7.87 14.12
CA VAL A 146 16.76 -7.68 14.25
C VAL A 146 17.14 -7.70 15.72
N SER A 147 18.13 -8.53 16.07
CA SER A 147 18.75 -8.59 17.40
C SER A 147 20.26 -8.62 17.24
N SER A 148 20.91 -7.52 17.51
CA SER A 148 22.32 -7.29 17.18
C SER A 148 22.59 -7.47 15.68
N ASP A 149 23.38 -8.47 15.31
CA ASP A 149 23.69 -8.84 13.93
C ASP A 149 22.80 -9.98 13.37
N GLN A 150 21.84 -10.47 14.16
CA GLN A 150 20.92 -11.53 13.73
C GLN A 150 19.65 -10.93 13.15
N VAL A 151 19.37 -11.27 11.90
CA VAL A 151 18.10 -10.99 11.24
C VAL A 151 17.27 -12.25 11.22
N THR A 152 16.03 -12.14 11.68
CA THR A 152 15.04 -13.21 11.61
C THR A 152 13.85 -12.75 10.77
N VAL A 153 13.62 -13.41 9.66
CA VAL A 153 12.42 -13.23 8.83
C VAL A 153 11.41 -14.34 9.13
N ARG A 154 10.14 -13.97 9.18
CA ARG A 154 9.02 -14.89 9.40
C ARG A 154 7.91 -14.61 8.41
N LEU A 155 7.33 -15.67 7.81
CA LEU A 155 6.16 -15.59 6.94
C LEU A 155 5.23 -16.75 7.26
N VAL A 156 3.94 -16.44 7.30
CA VAL A 156 2.85 -17.41 7.54
C VAL A 156 1.74 -17.14 6.55
N ASP A 157 1.29 -18.17 5.87
CA ASP A 157 -0.04 -18.19 5.29
C ASP A 157 -1.02 -18.69 6.35
N THR A 158 -1.86 -17.80 6.86
CA THR A 158 -2.84 -18.13 7.90
C THR A 158 -4.11 -18.78 7.34
N THR A 159 -4.27 -18.80 6.02
CA THR A 159 -5.41 -19.44 5.32
C THR A 159 -5.16 -20.91 5.10
N SER A 160 -3.96 -21.29 4.65
CA SER A 160 -3.63 -22.69 4.34
C SER A 160 -3.45 -23.57 5.59
N GLY A 161 -3.08 -22.96 6.72
CA GLY A 161 -2.69 -23.71 7.92
C GLY A 161 -1.30 -24.35 7.83
N ASP A 162 -0.51 -24.02 6.81
CA ASP A 162 0.87 -24.47 6.67
C ASP A 162 1.75 -23.96 7.83
N PRO A 163 2.81 -24.72 8.21
CA PRO A 163 3.74 -24.26 9.22
C PRO A 163 4.39 -22.94 8.83
N ALA A 164 4.61 -22.07 9.81
CA ALA A 164 5.32 -20.82 9.61
C ALA A 164 6.72 -21.06 9.06
N PHE A 165 7.09 -20.31 8.03
CA PHE A 165 8.50 -20.18 7.66
C PHE A 165 9.20 -19.24 8.64
N VAL A 166 10.33 -19.66 9.17
CA VAL A 166 11.20 -18.84 10.02
C VAL A 166 12.65 -19.06 9.60
N LYS A 167 13.37 -17.98 9.35
CA LYS A 167 14.78 -18.04 8.98
C LYS A 167 15.57 -16.98 9.71
N SER A 168 16.60 -17.40 10.45
CA SER A 168 17.57 -16.49 11.08
C SER A 168 18.91 -16.56 10.38
N ARG A 169 19.54 -15.40 10.17
CA ARG A 169 20.86 -15.26 9.54
C ARG A 169 21.63 -14.13 10.21
N PRO A 170 22.94 -14.30 10.44
CA PRO A 170 23.79 -13.19 10.82
C PRO A 170 24.05 -12.28 9.61
N MET A 171 24.02 -10.96 9.83
CA MET A 171 24.45 -9.92 8.90
C MET A 171 25.50 -9.04 9.59
N ARG A 172 26.71 -8.98 9.07
CA ARG A 172 27.81 -8.25 9.69
C ARG A 172 28.46 -7.23 8.77
N ASP A 173 28.47 -7.51 7.48
CA ASP A 173 29.04 -6.64 6.46
C ASP A 173 28.19 -6.73 5.18
N PRO A 174 27.30 -5.76 4.97
CA PRO A 174 26.91 -4.70 5.91
C PRO A 174 26.16 -5.25 7.14
N ALA A 175 26.15 -4.46 8.24
CA ALA A 175 25.25 -4.70 9.35
C ALA A 175 23.79 -4.40 8.94
N PRO A 176 22.78 -4.96 9.66
CA PRO A 176 21.37 -4.65 9.37
C PRO A 176 21.09 -3.14 9.42
N ASP A 177 20.31 -2.64 8.48
CA ASP A 177 19.84 -1.27 8.53
C ASP A 177 18.52 -1.19 9.31
N THR A 178 18.54 -0.54 10.43
CA THR A 178 17.42 -0.42 11.36
C THR A 178 16.87 1.00 11.43
N SER A 179 17.18 1.83 10.42
CA SER A 179 16.78 3.24 10.38
C SER A 179 15.36 3.46 9.88
N ALA A 180 14.80 2.51 9.15
CA ALA A 180 13.47 2.58 8.57
C ALA A 180 12.71 1.26 8.74
N ALA A 181 11.38 1.33 8.65
CA ALA A 181 10.48 0.18 8.61
C ALA A 181 9.41 0.42 7.54
N GLU A 182 9.20 -0.55 6.66
CA GLU A 182 8.43 -0.38 5.44
C GLU A 182 7.35 -1.46 5.26
N TRP A 183 6.24 -1.03 4.58
CA TRP A 183 5.16 -1.87 4.07
C TRP A 183 4.92 -1.48 2.62
N ILE A 184 5.34 -2.31 1.68
CA ILE A 184 5.53 -1.91 0.29
C ILE A 184 4.86 -2.86 -0.71
N ALA A 185 4.28 -2.27 -1.75
CA ALA A 185 4.05 -2.89 -3.05
C ALA A 185 5.12 -2.39 -4.01
N GLU A 186 5.84 -3.29 -4.66
CA GLU A 186 7.05 -2.98 -5.44
C GLU A 186 6.98 -3.49 -6.86
N ALA A 187 7.55 -2.72 -7.79
CA ALA A 187 8.06 -3.20 -9.08
C ALA A 187 9.52 -3.64 -8.89
N PRO A 188 9.81 -4.94 -8.72
CA PRO A 188 11.18 -5.38 -8.45
C PRO A 188 12.19 -4.87 -9.46
N SER A 189 13.43 -4.70 -9.05
CA SER A 189 14.48 -4.17 -9.92
C SER A 189 15.40 -5.26 -10.45
N ASN A 190 15.77 -5.18 -11.71
CA ASN A 190 16.83 -5.99 -12.28
C ASN A 190 18.15 -5.21 -12.21
N CYS A 191 19.11 -5.72 -11.46
CA CYS A 191 20.41 -5.12 -11.26
C CYS A 191 21.46 -5.84 -12.10
N ASN A 192 22.22 -5.11 -12.91
CA ASN A 192 23.45 -5.64 -13.50
C ASN A 192 24.61 -5.42 -12.50
N GLY A 193 25.67 -6.23 -12.59
CA GLY A 193 26.76 -6.29 -11.59
C GLY A 193 27.49 -4.98 -11.26
N ASN A 194 27.03 -3.82 -11.71
CA ASN A 194 27.58 -2.48 -11.46
C ASN A 194 26.62 -1.58 -10.66
N ASN A 195 25.74 -2.15 -9.85
CA ASN A 195 24.67 -1.42 -9.12
C ASN A 195 23.74 -0.57 -9.99
N ASN A 196 23.70 -0.84 -11.31
CA ASN A 196 22.77 -0.21 -12.21
C ASN A 196 21.47 -1.02 -12.20
N CYS A 197 20.61 -0.72 -11.23
CA CYS A 197 19.30 -1.35 -11.06
C CYS A 197 18.26 -0.59 -11.89
N LYS A 198 17.44 -1.34 -12.63
CA LYS A 198 16.30 -0.78 -13.36
C LYS A 198 15.02 -1.45 -12.87
N PRO A 199 14.02 -0.68 -12.47
CA PRO A 199 12.71 -1.23 -12.14
C PRO A 199 12.16 -2.04 -13.31
N LEU A 200 11.62 -3.20 -13.02
CA LEU A 200 10.84 -3.99 -13.95
C LEU A 200 9.44 -3.38 -14.08
N ARG A 201 8.71 -3.80 -15.08
CA ARG A 201 7.34 -3.32 -15.28
C ARG A 201 6.43 -3.90 -14.21
N LEU A 202 5.64 -3.04 -13.57
CA LEU A 202 4.71 -3.43 -12.52
C LEU A 202 3.57 -4.29 -13.08
N THR A 203 3.25 -5.40 -12.41
CA THR A 203 2.04 -6.20 -12.68
C THR A 203 0.81 -5.44 -12.16
N ASP A 204 -0.27 -5.49 -12.93
CA ASP A 204 -1.58 -5.02 -12.47
C ASP A 204 -2.12 -5.98 -11.41
N PHE A 205 -1.96 -5.61 -10.15
CA PHE A 205 -2.48 -6.32 -8.99
C PHE A 205 -3.82 -5.74 -8.48
N GLY A 206 -4.40 -4.77 -9.21
CA GLY A 206 -5.59 -4.05 -8.81
C GLY A 206 -5.37 -3.27 -7.52
N GLN A 207 -5.58 -3.92 -6.38
CA GLN A 207 -5.40 -3.34 -5.05
C GLN A 207 -4.84 -4.38 -4.08
N ILE A 208 -3.97 -3.93 -3.17
CA ILE A 208 -3.56 -4.68 -1.99
C ILE A 208 -3.87 -3.89 -0.73
N GLY A 209 -4.34 -4.55 0.34
CA GLY A 209 -4.55 -3.96 1.65
C GLY A 209 -3.55 -4.51 2.66
N PHE A 210 -2.73 -3.62 3.23
CA PHE A 210 -1.90 -3.94 4.39
C PHE A 210 -2.70 -3.69 5.67
N THR A 211 -2.62 -4.63 6.61
CA THR A 211 -3.31 -4.58 7.90
C THR A 211 -2.36 -5.02 9.02
N SER A 212 -2.73 -4.76 10.27
CA SER A 212 -1.91 -5.10 11.43
C SER A 212 -0.47 -4.60 11.33
N ALA A 213 -0.27 -3.50 10.59
CA ALA A 213 1.03 -2.86 10.46
C ALA A 213 1.51 -2.38 11.82
N SER A 214 2.70 -2.79 12.20
CA SER A 214 3.32 -2.41 13.47
C SER A 214 4.83 -2.43 13.37
N VAL A 215 5.46 -1.54 14.14
CA VAL A 215 6.92 -1.46 14.25
C VAL A 215 7.32 -1.38 15.71
N THR A 216 8.46 -1.95 16.06
CA THR A 216 9.04 -1.83 17.40
C THR A 216 10.35 -1.06 17.31
N GLY A 217 10.38 0.10 17.95
CA GLY A 217 11.55 0.94 18.09
C GLY A 217 12.22 0.82 19.45
N ILE A 218 13.50 1.15 19.50
CA ILE A 218 14.28 1.34 20.71
C ILE A 218 14.69 2.82 20.77
N GLY A 219 14.38 3.45 21.87
CA GLY A 219 14.70 4.86 22.11
C GLY A 219 15.17 5.14 23.53
N SER A 220 15.18 6.41 23.92
CA SER A 220 15.56 6.85 25.27
C SER A 220 14.61 6.34 26.34
N ALA A 221 13.34 6.12 26.02
CA ALA A 221 12.32 5.56 26.90
C ALA A 221 12.31 4.02 26.93
N GLY A 222 13.19 3.35 26.18
CA GLY A 222 13.25 1.92 26.06
C GLY A 222 12.57 1.39 24.79
N ARG A 223 12.02 0.18 24.88
CA ARG A 223 11.32 -0.47 23.77
C ARG A 223 9.86 0.01 23.70
N HIS A 224 9.44 0.41 22.51
CA HIS A 224 8.06 0.78 22.20
C HIS A 224 7.59 0.11 20.92
N THR A 225 6.34 -0.37 20.90
CA THR A 225 5.69 -0.92 19.70
C THR A 225 4.47 -0.09 19.39
N GLY A 226 4.37 0.38 18.16
CA GLY A 226 3.28 1.24 17.72
C GLY A 226 2.94 1.05 16.24
N PRO A 227 1.94 1.80 15.75
CA PRO A 227 1.51 1.84 14.35
C PRO A 227 2.52 2.60 13.47
N ILE A 228 2.22 2.71 12.17
CA ILE A 228 3.03 3.43 11.18
C ILE A 228 3.23 4.90 11.59
N ASP A 229 2.16 5.55 12.07
CA ASP A 229 2.09 6.98 12.42
C ASP A 229 2.25 7.28 13.92
N ASP A 230 2.91 6.39 14.65
CA ASP A 230 3.18 6.60 16.07
C ASP A 230 3.98 7.87 16.32
N PRO A 231 3.68 8.65 17.37
CA PRO A 231 4.39 9.91 17.66
C PRO A 231 5.88 9.76 17.98
N ASP A 232 6.37 8.53 18.24
CA ASP A 232 7.77 8.27 18.59
C ASP A 232 8.72 8.24 17.36
N TRP A 233 8.19 8.26 16.14
CA TRP A 233 8.96 8.29 14.89
C TRP A 233 8.31 9.16 13.82
N ASP A 234 9.06 9.47 12.77
CA ASP A 234 8.53 10.11 11.58
C ASP A 234 7.98 9.06 10.62
N TYR A 235 7.06 9.45 9.74
CA TYR A 235 6.45 8.57 8.76
C TYR A 235 6.05 9.33 7.49
N GLY A 236 5.95 8.64 6.39
CA GLY A 236 5.53 9.22 5.11
C GLY A 236 5.09 8.18 4.10
N ALA A 237 4.36 8.66 3.10
CA ALA A 237 3.90 7.85 1.98
C ALA A 237 4.94 7.85 0.85
N ILE A 238 5.04 6.70 0.18
CA ILE A 238 5.85 6.50 -1.03
C ILE A 238 4.90 6.19 -2.18
N VAL A 239 5.02 6.93 -3.28
CA VAL A 239 4.25 6.74 -4.51
C VAL A 239 5.15 6.10 -5.55
N LEU A 240 4.78 4.93 -6.05
CA LEU A 240 5.47 4.33 -7.19
C LEU A 240 5.11 5.05 -8.47
N SER A 241 6.10 5.61 -9.14
CA SER A 241 5.92 6.37 -10.36
C SER A 241 7.13 6.24 -11.28
N SER A 242 6.93 5.68 -12.44
CA SER A 242 7.99 5.60 -13.47
C SER A 242 8.32 6.96 -14.09
N SER A 243 7.44 7.95 -13.91
CA SER A 243 7.68 9.35 -14.33
C SER A 243 8.33 10.21 -13.25
N GLY A 244 8.36 9.75 -11.98
CA GLY A 244 8.84 10.51 -10.83
C GLY A 244 7.80 11.49 -10.28
N SER A 245 6.56 11.46 -10.75
CA SER A 245 5.47 12.34 -10.28
C SER A 245 4.75 11.71 -9.07
N LEU A 246 4.23 12.54 -8.16
CA LEU A 246 3.34 12.09 -7.08
C LEU A 246 1.89 11.87 -7.55
N THR A 247 1.60 12.18 -8.80
CA THR A 247 0.29 11.99 -9.43
C THR A 247 0.45 11.22 -10.73
N TYR A 248 -0.56 10.41 -11.06
CA TYR A 248 -0.55 9.64 -12.30
C TYR A 248 -0.36 10.52 -13.54
N THR A 249 0.55 10.11 -14.40
CA THR A 249 0.80 10.73 -15.70
C THR A 249 0.24 9.81 -16.80
N PRO A 250 -0.68 10.27 -17.68
CA PRO A 250 -1.22 9.45 -18.75
C PRO A 250 -0.12 8.78 -19.59
N GLY A 251 -0.21 7.46 -19.76
CA GLY A 251 0.79 6.68 -20.49
C GLY A 251 1.97 6.20 -19.67
N GLU A 252 2.01 6.48 -18.37
CA GLU A 252 3.02 5.99 -17.44
C GLU A 252 3.00 4.45 -17.37
N GLU A 253 4.18 3.83 -17.44
CA GLU A 253 4.30 2.37 -17.51
C GLU A 253 4.03 1.66 -16.19
N SER A 254 4.35 2.32 -15.06
CA SER A 254 4.19 1.79 -13.72
C SER A 254 3.82 2.93 -12.80
N PHE A 255 2.67 2.79 -12.15
CA PHE A 255 2.18 3.72 -11.13
C PHE A 255 1.39 2.94 -10.07
N ALA A 256 1.64 3.25 -8.81
CA ALA A 256 0.84 2.74 -7.70
C ALA A 256 0.77 3.78 -6.58
N LEU A 257 -0.41 3.93 -6.00
CA LEU A 257 -0.71 4.96 -5.01
C LEU A 257 -1.18 4.35 -3.70
N PRO A 258 -0.53 4.63 -2.56
CA PRO A 258 -1.06 4.26 -1.26
C PRO A 258 -2.26 5.14 -0.89
N SER A 259 -3.21 4.57 -0.14
CA SER A 259 -4.26 5.34 0.52
C SER A 259 -3.71 6.05 1.77
N VAL A 260 -4.50 6.96 2.35
CA VAL A 260 -4.28 7.43 3.72
C VAL A 260 -4.33 6.25 4.70
N LEU A 261 -3.65 6.38 5.83
CA LEU A 261 -3.74 5.41 6.92
C LEU A 261 -5.15 5.40 7.52
N ASN A 262 -5.56 4.26 8.08
CA ASN A 262 -6.76 4.20 8.90
C ASN A 262 -6.58 5.01 10.20
N LEU A 263 -7.65 5.19 10.97
CA LEU A 263 -7.64 5.98 12.21
C LEU A 263 -6.65 5.47 13.29
N PHE A 264 -6.16 4.25 13.15
CA PHE A 264 -5.24 3.62 14.10
C PHE A 264 -3.82 3.52 13.56
N GLY A 265 -3.55 4.02 12.35
CA GLY A 265 -2.24 3.95 11.72
C GLY A 265 -1.74 2.52 11.39
N THR A 266 -2.63 1.53 11.42
CA THR A 266 -2.27 0.11 11.32
C THR A 266 -2.68 -0.53 10.00
N ALA A 267 -3.36 0.21 9.12
CA ALA A 267 -3.84 -0.30 7.85
C ALA A 267 -3.95 0.78 6.77
N PHE A 268 -3.71 0.38 5.54
CA PHE A 268 -3.85 1.17 4.32
C PHE A 268 -3.98 0.26 3.11
N THR A 269 -4.30 0.82 1.95
CA THR A 269 -4.30 0.10 0.67
C THR A 269 -3.27 0.71 -0.27
N VAL A 270 -2.76 -0.09 -1.20
CA VAL A 270 -2.02 0.39 -2.37
C VAL A 270 -2.81 -0.01 -3.61
N ASN A 271 -3.07 0.97 -4.48
CA ASN A 271 -3.81 0.79 -5.71
C ASN A 271 -2.85 0.84 -6.90
N TYR A 272 -2.95 -0.13 -7.78
CA TYR A 272 -2.31 -0.09 -9.09
C TYR A 272 -2.96 0.98 -9.96
N GLY A 273 -2.20 1.76 -10.69
CA GLY A 273 -2.72 2.87 -11.46
C GLY A 273 -3.38 3.94 -10.57
N THR A 274 -4.42 4.56 -11.07
CA THR A 274 -5.17 5.63 -10.35
C THR A 274 -6.13 5.12 -9.28
N GLY A 275 -6.12 3.81 -9.02
CA GLY A 275 -7.10 3.14 -8.15
C GLY A 275 -8.33 2.66 -8.92
N PRO A 276 -9.27 1.99 -8.28
CA PRO A 276 -10.47 1.51 -8.94
C PRO A 276 -11.19 2.70 -9.58
N THR A 277 -11.45 2.60 -10.88
CA THR A 277 -12.37 3.51 -11.55
C THR A 277 -13.67 3.50 -10.77
N GLY A 278 -14.13 4.66 -10.34
CA GLY A 278 -15.41 4.80 -9.66
C GLY A 278 -16.50 4.06 -10.45
N PRO A 279 -17.59 3.64 -9.80
CA PRO A 279 -18.67 2.93 -10.47
C PRO A 279 -19.08 3.69 -11.72
N THR A 280 -19.15 2.98 -12.85
CA THR A 280 -19.60 3.54 -14.11
C THR A 280 -20.93 4.22 -13.85
N GLY A 281 -21.03 5.51 -14.15
CA GLY A 281 -22.28 6.26 -14.00
C GLY A 281 -23.45 5.52 -14.68
N PRO A 282 -24.66 5.66 -14.20
CA PRO A 282 -25.82 5.01 -14.81
C PRO A 282 -25.87 5.32 -16.30
N SER A 283 -26.09 4.29 -17.10
CA SER A 283 -26.27 4.45 -18.55
C SER A 283 -27.32 5.51 -18.82
N GLY A 284 -27.02 6.43 -19.70
CA GLY A 284 -27.98 7.45 -20.11
C GLY A 284 -29.30 6.81 -20.60
N PRO A 285 -30.41 7.51 -20.48
CA PRO A 285 -31.70 7.01 -20.97
C PRO A 285 -31.60 6.62 -22.45
N ALA A 286 -32.23 5.50 -22.80
CA ALA A 286 -32.32 5.07 -24.21
C ALA A 286 -32.85 6.20 -25.08
N GLY A 287 -32.22 6.44 -26.21
CA GLY A 287 -32.66 7.44 -27.18
C GLY A 287 -34.12 7.17 -27.64
N PRO A 288 -34.87 8.19 -28.04
CA PRO A 288 -36.24 8.02 -28.52
C PRO A 288 -36.26 7.05 -29.70
N THR A 289 -37.26 6.16 -29.71
CA THR A 289 -37.52 5.23 -30.83
C THR A 289 -37.72 6.04 -32.12
N GLY A 290 -36.96 5.69 -33.15
CA GLY A 290 -37.12 6.36 -34.46
C GLY A 290 -38.55 6.22 -34.99
N PRO A 291 -39.02 7.18 -35.83
CA PRO A 291 -40.35 7.13 -36.42
C PRO A 291 -40.56 5.87 -37.24
N GLY A 292 -41.70 5.25 -37.06
CA GLY A 292 -42.10 4.07 -37.84
C GLY A 292 -42.00 4.32 -39.35
N GLY A 293 -41.44 3.35 -40.09
CA GLY A 293 -41.36 3.41 -41.53
C GLY A 293 -42.76 3.49 -42.18
N PRO A 294 -42.88 4.07 -43.38
CA PRO A 294 -44.16 4.21 -44.08
C PRO A 294 -44.76 2.84 -44.37
N THR A 295 -46.06 2.70 -44.13
CA THR A 295 -46.83 1.50 -44.43
C THR A 295 -46.78 1.22 -45.92
N GLY A 296 -46.36 0.02 -46.33
CA GLY A 296 -46.37 -0.38 -47.77
C GLY A 296 -47.74 -0.29 -48.40
N ALA A 297 -47.78 0.20 -49.65
CA ALA A 297 -49.00 0.33 -50.41
C ALA A 297 -49.65 -1.06 -50.62
N THR A 298 -50.91 -1.20 -50.25
CA THR A 298 -51.73 -2.36 -50.58
C THR A 298 -51.89 -2.44 -52.07
N GLY A 299 -51.36 -3.48 -52.72
CA GLY A 299 -51.58 -3.80 -54.14
C GLY A 299 -53.03 -4.11 -54.41
N ALA A 300 -53.53 -3.58 -55.50
CA ALA A 300 -54.86 -3.82 -56.06
C ALA A 300 -54.90 -5.18 -56.76
#